data_9eb5cbb56cb4f4f510f9550ac9b01b48
#
_entry.id   9eb5cbb56cb4f4f510f9550ac9b01b48
#
_cell.length_a   1.000
_cell.length_b   1.000
_cell.length_c   1.000
_cell.angle_alpha   90.00
_cell.angle_beta   90.00
_cell.angle_gamma   90.00
#
_symmetry.space_group_name_H-M   'P 1'
#
loop_
_entity.id
_entity.type
_entity.pdbx_description
1 polymer ?
#
loop_
_entity_poly.entity_id
_entity_poly.type
_entity_poly.pdbx_seq_one_letter_code
_entity_poly.pdbx_strand_id
1 'polypeptide(L)'
;MTGLVVAVLILLCSPVLTAAQGPDEALTVTANTVNYVFGQHVTFRLGATSPSPITHAVLAFRTADNQGTSVFTPSFERDFQVSLEHVHEISRGYLKPFVTVEYWWTLENDAGQQVSTPLQSFTYEDHRFGWHTASGPNAVVHWYAGDAAYAQSALDVATRSLARIGQELNVTSPSPLHLYLYASTDDLHGALLPRQREWIGGEAFPELNALLIAVPPTEGYTLFMRRIIPHEITHILLYHATGGAVARVPPWLNEGLATVNEELPDPEAALVLQDALQEDRLLPLDGLCGTFPSDAEQARLAYAQSASLVRFVRDFYGEQAIAGLVSAHADGMSCRGAVDRVLGLSLEQLDSNWRAYLGAQTPQAALWRAAAPWLLLVLGSGLMILLYLDLPALLGLRTRQPADVDARPHPV
;
A
#
# COMPACT_ATOMS: atom_id res chain seq x y z
N MET A 1 86.93 -71.48 -21.87
CA MET A 1 86.58 -70.45 -22.90
C MET A 1 85.06 -70.51 -23.03
N THR A 2 84.39 -69.60 -22.40
CA THR A 2 82.94 -69.52 -22.14
C THR A 2 82.28 -68.67 -23.23
N GLY A 3 81.38 -69.30 -23.99
CA GLY A 3 80.56 -68.59 -25.00
C GLY A 3 79.26 -68.11 -24.41
N LEU A 4 79.01 -66.79 -24.53
CA LEU A 4 77.81 -66.09 -24.08
C LEU A 4 76.73 -66.15 -25.17
N VAL A 5 75.60 -66.74 -24.91
CA VAL A 5 74.40 -66.74 -25.78
C VAL A 5 73.51 -65.57 -25.38
N VAL A 6 73.37 -64.55 -26.25
CA VAL A 6 72.44 -63.42 -26.09
C VAL A 6 71.12 -63.82 -26.71
N ALA A 7 70.08 -63.98 -25.91
CA ALA A 7 68.69 -64.14 -26.36
C ALA A 7 68.01 -62.76 -26.56
N VAL A 8 67.67 -62.43 -27.79
CA VAL A 8 66.92 -61.21 -28.15
C VAL A 8 65.44 -61.50 -28.00
N LEU A 9 64.80 -60.86 -27.00
CA LEU A 9 63.37 -60.87 -26.81
C LEU A 9 62.73 -59.80 -27.71
N ILE A 10 61.97 -60.18 -28.72
CA ILE A 10 61.20 -59.28 -29.57
C ILE A 10 59.83 -59.09 -28.88
N LEU A 11 59.61 -57.89 -28.26
CA LEU A 11 58.33 -57.47 -27.79
C LEU A 11 57.45 -57.06 -28.99
N LEU A 12 56.44 -57.86 -29.31
CA LEU A 12 55.36 -57.49 -30.23
C LEU A 12 54.40 -56.48 -29.51
N CYS A 13 54.57 -55.19 -29.82
CA CYS A 13 53.70 -54.15 -29.42
C CYS A 13 52.47 -54.17 -30.36
N SER A 14 51.35 -54.75 -29.91
CA SER A 14 50.04 -54.63 -30.61
C SER A 14 49.52 -53.21 -30.45
N PRO A 15 49.18 -52.49 -31.52
CA PRO A 15 48.45 -51.21 -31.36
C PRO A 15 47.09 -51.44 -30.79
N VAL A 16 46.83 -50.95 -29.58
CA VAL A 16 45.46 -50.76 -29.04
C VAL A 16 44.84 -49.67 -29.90
N LEU A 17 43.93 -50.04 -30.78
CA LEU A 17 43.05 -49.09 -31.44
C LEU A 17 42.14 -48.48 -30.33
N THR A 18 42.54 -47.33 -29.84
CA THR A 18 41.62 -46.43 -29.16
C THR A 18 40.60 -45.98 -30.20
N ALA A 19 39.42 -46.51 -30.16
CA ALA A 19 38.28 -45.95 -30.87
C ALA A 19 38.18 -44.48 -30.43
N ALA A 20 38.35 -43.55 -31.35
CA ALA A 20 38.03 -42.15 -31.13
C ALA A 20 36.52 -42.12 -30.81
N GLN A 21 36.17 -41.88 -29.57
CA GLN A 21 34.81 -41.49 -29.24
C GLN A 21 34.55 -40.25 -30.07
N GLY A 22 33.59 -40.37 -31.01
CA GLY A 22 33.02 -39.22 -31.70
C GLY A 22 32.55 -38.21 -30.65
N PRO A 23 32.33 -36.95 -31.03
CA PRO A 23 31.81 -35.98 -30.11
C PRO A 23 30.56 -36.57 -29.42
N ASP A 24 30.61 -36.67 -28.08
CA ASP A 24 29.47 -37.13 -27.27
C ASP A 24 28.28 -36.26 -27.72
N GLU A 25 27.41 -36.87 -28.51
CA GLU A 25 26.13 -36.20 -28.87
C GLU A 25 25.36 -35.99 -27.58
N ALA A 26 25.39 -34.78 -27.08
CA ALA A 26 24.75 -34.42 -25.82
C ALA A 26 23.27 -34.01 -26.06
N LEU A 27 22.44 -34.22 -25.06
CA LEU A 27 21.14 -33.60 -25.00
C LEU A 27 21.28 -32.07 -25.07
N THR A 28 20.78 -31.45 -26.15
CA THR A 28 21.02 -30.04 -26.49
C THR A 28 19.71 -29.29 -26.66
N VAL A 29 19.63 -28.12 -26.02
CA VAL A 29 18.49 -27.19 -26.22
C VAL A 29 18.76 -26.35 -27.48
N THR A 30 17.85 -26.42 -28.45
CA THR A 30 17.94 -25.72 -29.74
C THR A 30 17.14 -24.40 -29.76
N ALA A 31 16.11 -24.29 -28.92
CA ALA A 31 15.32 -23.08 -28.76
C ALA A 31 14.77 -22.99 -27.31
N ASN A 32 14.76 -21.80 -26.74
CA ASN A 32 14.11 -21.49 -25.47
C ASN A 32 13.58 -20.06 -25.55
N THR A 33 12.29 -19.91 -25.78
CA THR A 33 11.67 -18.61 -26.03
C THR A 33 10.37 -18.43 -25.21
N VAL A 34 10.05 -17.18 -24.91
CA VAL A 34 8.81 -16.81 -24.28
C VAL A 34 8.18 -15.64 -25.03
N ASN A 35 6.85 -15.69 -25.15
CA ASN A 35 6.01 -14.59 -25.67
C ASN A 35 4.80 -14.46 -24.79
N TYR A 36 4.16 -13.28 -24.76
CA TYR A 36 2.91 -13.10 -24.03
C TYR A 36 2.00 -12.10 -24.73
N VAL A 37 0.71 -12.23 -24.43
CA VAL A 37 -0.31 -11.22 -24.68
C VAL A 37 -0.77 -10.72 -23.31
N PHE A 38 -0.51 -9.46 -23.01
CA PHE A 38 -0.78 -8.89 -21.69
C PHE A 38 -2.27 -9.04 -21.31
N GLY A 39 -2.52 -9.44 -20.07
CA GLY A 39 -3.86 -9.71 -19.54
C GLY A 39 -4.50 -11.01 -20.02
N GLN A 40 -3.86 -11.77 -20.95
CA GLN A 40 -4.43 -12.98 -21.52
C GLN A 40 -3.59 -14.21 -21.18
N HIS A 41 -2.39 -14.34 -21.73
CA HIS A 41 -1.56 -15.53 -21.55
C HIS A 41 -0.06 -15.25 -21.74
N VAL A 42 0.75 -16.17 -21.18
CA VAL A 42 2.20 -16.28 -21.44
C VAL A 42 2.46 -17.64 -22.08
N THR A 43 3.19 -17.67 -23.21
CA THR A 43 3.53 -18.88 -23.96
C THR A 43 5.03 -19.14 -23.87
N PHE A 44 5.40 -20.24 -23.23
CA PHE A 44 6.77 -20.75 -23.15
C PHE A 44 6.99 -21.81 -24.21
N ARG A 45 8.10 -21.75 -24.96
CA ARG A 45 8.46 -22.70 -26.00
C ARG A 45 9.87 -23.22 -25.80
N LEU A 46 10.02 -24.53 -26.01
CA LEU A 46 11.32 -25.21 -25.96
C LEU A 46 11.49 -26.10 -27.17
N GLY A 47 12.64 -26.02 -27.82
CA GLY A 47 13.14 -26.99 -28.78
C GLY A 47 14.36 -27.70 -28.22
N ALA A 48 14.47 -29.02 -28.39
CA ALA A 48 15.65 -29.79 -27.95
C ALA A 48 15.89 -31.01 -28.87
N THR A 49 17.16 -31.41 -28.95
CA THR A 49 17.59 -32.61 -29.65
C THR A 49 18.50 -33.45 -28.75
N SER A 50 18.49 -34.78 -28.92
CA SER A 50 19.21 -35.70 -28.07
C SER A 50 19.62 -36.96 -28.86
N PRO A 51 20.75 -37.61 -28.55
CA PRO A 51 21.16 -38.89 -29.14
C PRO A 51 20.27 -40.07 -28.68
N SER A 52 19.54 -39.90 -27.58
CA SER A 52 18.55 -40.85 -27.06
C SER A 52 17.21 -40.15 -26.92
N PRO A 53 16.07 -40.87 -27.08
CA PRO A 53 14.75 -40.25 -26.97
C PRO A 53 14.57 -39.45 -25.69
N ILE A 54 14.12 -38.22 -25.80
CA ILE A 54 13.75 -37.37 -24.67
C ILE A 54 12.44 -37.92 -24.08
N THR A 55 12.43 -38.18 -22.78
CA THR A 55 11.31 -38.87 -22.08
C THR A 55 10.61 -37.95 -21.10
N HIS A 56 11.31 -36.96 -20.53
CA HIS A 56 10.75 -36.03 -19.56
C HIS A 56 11.17 -34.60 -19.87
N ALA A 57 10.22 -33.68 -19.65
CA ALA A 57 10.46 -32.25 -19.72
C ALA A 57 9.63 -31.56 -18.63
N VAL A 58 10.24 -30.62 -17.93
CA VAL A 58 9.58 -29.85 -16.87
C VAL A 58 9.88 -28.37 -17.11
N LEU A 59 8.84 -27.56 -17.23
CA LEU A 59 8.90 -26.10 -17.14
C LEU A 59 8.73 -25.69 -15.68
N ALA A 60 9.63 -24.88 -15.18
CA ALA A 60 9.48 -24.18 -13.91
C ALA A 60 9.53 -22.68 -14.14
N PHE A 61 8.64 -21.93 -13.53
CA PHE A 61 8.67 -20.47 -13.54
C PHE A 61 8.18 -19.90 -12.21
N ARG A 62 8.65 -18.70 -11.89
CA ARG A 62 8.29 -17.96 -10.68
C ARG A 62 8.32 -16.46 -10.96
N THR A 63 7.67 -15.68 -10.11
CA THR A 63 7.79 -14.21 -10.11
C THR A 63 8.79 -13.76 -9.05
N ALA A 64 9.54 -12.71 -9.33
CA ALA A 64 10.60 -12.22 -8.43
C ALA A 64 10.06 -11.74 -7.06
N ASP A 65 8.79 -11.36 -6.98
CA ASP A 65 8.09 -10.92 -5.77
C ASP A 65 7.52 -12.08 -4.92
N ASN A 66 7.56 -13.32 -5.44
CA ASN A 66 6.99 -14.50 -4.77
C ASN A 66 7.99 -15.66 -4.80
N GLN A 67 8.21 -16.31 -3.66
CA GLN A 67 9.08 -17.47 -3.57
C GLN A 67 8.45 -18.77 -4.10
N GLY A 68 7.15 -18.76 -4.43
CA GLY A 68 6.44 -19.90 -5.01
C GLY A 68 6.89 -20.15 -6.44
N THR A 69 7.22 -21.43 -6.77
CA THR A 69 7.56 -21.86 -8.13
C THR A 69 6.40 -22.66 -8.71
N SER A 70 5.90 -22.22 -9.84
CA SER A 70 4.94 -22.99 -10.65
C SER A 70 5.71 -24.01 -11.47
N VAL A 71 5.24 -25.27 -11.47
CA VAL A 71 5.86 -26.37 -12.20
C VAL A 71 4.82 -26.97 -13.13
N PHE A 72 5.21 -27.17 -14.38
CA PHE A 72 4.40 -27.77 -15.41
C PHE A 72 5.15 -28.87 -16.15
N THR A 73 4.55 -30.05 -16.26
CA THR A 73 5.11 -31.19 -16.99
C THR A 73 4.25 -31.42 -18.24
N PRO A 74 4.71 -31.00 -19.44
CA PRO A 74 4.00 -31.24 -20.68
C PRO A 74 3.94 -32.73 -20.99
N SER A 75 2.82 -33.17 -21.55
CA SER A 75 2.74 -34.51 -22.15
C SER A 75 3.15 -34.44 -23.63
N PHE A 76 4.06 -35.33 -24.05
CA PHE A 76 4.54 -35.41 -25.42
C PHE A 76 4.95 -36.85 -25.71
N GLU A 77 5.02 -37.22 -26.99
CA GLU A 77 5.58 -38.48 -27.41
C GLU A 77 7.12 -38.43 -27.33
N ARG A 78 7.74 -39.47 -26.77
CA ARG A 78 9.19 -39.56 -26.68
C ARG A 78 9.81 -39.56 -28.08
N ASP A 79 10.79 -38.67 -28.28
CA ASP A 79 11.47 -38.55 -29.58
C ASP A 79 12.91 -38.02 -29.35
N PHE A 80 13.77 -38.20 -30.36
CA PHE A 80 15.12 -37.63 -30.41
C PHE A 80 15.11 -36.10 -30.59
N GLN A 81 14.01 -35.56 -31.11
CA GLN A 81 13.77 -34.13 -31.25
C GLN A 81 12.39 -33.78 -30.74
N VAL A 82 12.30 -32.81 -29.83
CA VAL A 82 11.03 -32.35 -29.28
C VAL A 82 10.84 -30.85 -29.50
N SER A 83 9.59 -30.45 -29.71
CA SER A 83 9.14 -29.07 -29.70
C SER A 83 7.96 -28.95 -28.72
N LEU A 84 8.18 -28.28 -27.60
CA LEU A 84 7.24 -28.19 -26.49
C LEU A 84 6.70 -26.78 -26.38
N GLU A 85 5.43 -26.68 -26.02
CA GLU A 85 4.75 -25.42 -25.74
C GLU A 85 3.92 -25.54 -24.45
N HIS A 86 3.98 -24.51 -23.61
CA HIS A 86 3.09 -24.34 -22.48
C HIS A 86 2.46 -22.96 -22.53
N VAL A 87 1.13 -22.90 -22.48
CA VAL A 87 0.37 -21.66 -22.39
C VAL A 87 -0.13 -21.50 -20.96
N HIS A 88 0.37 -20.48 -20.28
CA HIS A 88 -0.09 -20.09 -18.95
C HIS A 88 -1.16 -19.02 -19.10
N GLU A 89 -2.40 -19.37 -18.79
CA GLU A 89 -3.56 -18.44 -18.84
C GLU A 89 -3.58 -17.54 -17.60
N ILE A 90 -3.60 -16.22 -17.79
CA ILE A 90 -3.64 -15.23 -16.68
C ILE A 90 -4.92 -15.37 -15.85
N SER A 91 -6.04 -15.81 -16.46
CA SER A 91 -7.29 -16.09 -15.74
C SER A 91 -7.15 -17.22 -14.70
N ARG A 92 -6.17 -18.11 -14.85
CA ARG A 92 -5.90 -19.25 -13.96
C ARG A 92 -4.77 -18.97 -12.96
N GLY A 93 -3.87 -18.04 -13.29
CA GLY A 93 -2.74 -17.66 -12.44
C GLY A 93 -2.30 -16.23 -12.72
N TYR A 94 -2.78 -15.31 -11.89
CA TYR A 94 -2.51 -13.88 -12.05
C TYR A 94 -1.02 -13.55 -11.96
N LEU A 95 -0.53 -12.81 -12.95
CA LEU A 95 0.77 -12.14 -12.93
C LEU A 95 0.53 -10.64 -12.72
N LYS A 96 1.20 -10.08 -11.73
CA LYS A 96 1.15 -8.63 -11.49
C LYS A 96 1.76 -7.89 -12.70
N PRO A 97 1.18 -6.78 -13.14
CA PRO A 97 1.82 -5.92 -14.15
C PRO A 97 3.22 -5.54 -13.71
N PHE A 98 4.14 -5.51 -14.67
CA PHE A 98 5.55 -5.11 -14.50
C PHE A 98 6.38 -6.02 -13.58
N VAL A 99 5.86 -7.19 -13.19
CA VAL A 99 6.63 -8.18 -12.44
C VAL A 99 7.68 -8.85 -13.35
N THR A 100 8.84 -9.12 -12.77
CA THR A 100 9.85 -9.97 -13.43
C THR A 100 9.48 -11.42 -13.23
N VAL A 101 9.35 -12.16 -14.34
CA VAL A 101 9.12 -13.60 -14.39
C VAL A 101 10.44 -14.28 -14.73
N GLU A 102 10.86 -15.24 -13.93
CA GLU A 102 12.00 -16.10 -14.14
C GLU A 102 11.51 -17.49 -14.53
N TYR A 103 12.15 -18.13 -15.51
CA TYR A 103 11.78 -19.47 -15.96
C TYR A 103 12.96 -20.29 -16.45
N TRP A 104 12.83 -21.62 -16.36
CA TRP A 104 13.80 -22.60 -16.87
C TRP A 104 13.10 -23.91 -17.20
N TRP A 105 13.76 -24.70 -18.06
CA TRP A 105 13.35 -26.05 -18.39
C TRP A 105 14.36 -27.05 -17.88
N THR A 106 13.88 -28.24 -17.50
CA THR A 106 14.70 -29.41 -17.19
C THR A 106 14.24 -30.56 -18.09
N LEU A 107 15.18 -31.21 -18.77
CA LEU A 107 14.95 -32.27 -19.72
C LEU A 107 15.70 -33.52 -19.27
N GLU A 108 15.16 -34.71 -19.56
CA GLU A 108 15.79 -36.01 -19.35
C GLU A 108 15.53 -36.92 -20.56
N ASN A 109 16.52 -37.73 -20.95
CA ASN A 109 16.39 -38.72 -22.01
C ASN A 109 16.47 -40.16 -21.48
N ASP A 110 16.17 -41.16 -22.32
CA ASP A 110 16.20 -42.61 -22.00
C ASP A 110 17.56 -43.09 -21.49
N ALA A 111 18.66 -42.41 -21.83
CA ALA A 111 20.01 -42.74 -21.33
C ALA A 111 20.30 -42.15 -19.93
N GLY A 112 19.31 -41.45 -19.30
CA GLY A 112 19.46 -40.81 -18.00
C GLY A 112 20.28 -39.51 -18.03
N GLN A 113 20.54 -38.95 -19.21
CA GLN A 113 21.17 -37.64 -19.31
C GLN A 113 20.14 -36.58 -18.97
N GLN A 114 20.50 -35.63 -18.08
CA GLN A 114 19.69 -34.49 -17.72
C GLN A 114 20.37 -33.19 -18.13
N VAL A 115 19.55 -32.25 -18.62
CA VAL A 115 20.00 -30.89 -18.91
C VAL A 115 18.95 -29.89 -18.38
N SER A 116 19.45 -28.83 -17.72
CA SER A 116 18.63 -27.68 -17.38
C SER A 116 19.07 -26.49 -18.21
N THR A 117 18.09 -25.74 -18.73
CA THR A 117 18.40 -24.47 -19.40
C THR A 117 18.93 -23.45 -18.39
N PRO A 118 19.75 -22.50 -18.81
CA PRO A 118 20.03 -21.32 -17.99
C PRO A 118 18.71 -20.63 -17.56
N LEU A 119 18.73 -20.02 -16.37
CA LEU A 119 17.62 -19.18 -15.91
C LEU A 119 17.42 -18.04 -16.90
N GLN A 120 16.21 -17.91 -17.42
CA GLN A 120 15.78 -16.82 -18.29
C GLN A 120 14.85 -15.92 -17.50
N SER A 121 14.77 -14.63 -17.86
CA SER A 121 13.84 -13.70 -17.25
C SER A 121 13.27 -12.72 -18.27
N PHE A 122 12.06 -12.24 -18.01
CA PHE A 122 11.42 -11.15 -18.73
C PHE A 122 10.55 -10.34 -17.76
N THR A 123 10.33 -9.07 -18.09
CA THR A 123 9.36 -8.25 -17.38
C THR A 123 7.99 -8.37 -18.07
N TYR A 124 6.95 -8.67 -17.30
CA TYR A 124 5.57 -8.76 -17.80
C TYR A 124 4.97 -7.35 -17.93
N GLU A 125 5.43 -6.62 -18.96
CA GLU A 125 5.03 -5.24 -19.22
C GLU A 125 3.65 -5.14 -19.86
N ASP A 126 2.92 -4.07 -19.52
CA ASP A 126 1.67 -3.74 -20.22
C ASP A 126 1.96 -3.10 -21.57
N HIS A 127 2.20 -3.94 -22.58
CA HIS A 127 2.51 -3.52 -23.93
C HIS A 127 1.29 -3.07 -24.77
N ARG A 128 0.12 -2.93 -24.14
CA ARG A 128 -1.05 -2.31 -24.80
C ARG A 128 -0.78 -0.85 -25.13
N PHE A 129 0.17 -0.22 -24.44
CA PHE A 129 0.50 1.19 -24.56
C PHE A 129 1.99 1.42 -24.84
N GLY A 130 2.29 2.53 -25.54
CA GLY A 130 3.66 2.99 -25.74
C GLY A 130 4.10 3.92 -24.60
N TRP A 131 4.72 3.38 -23.58
CA TRP A 131 5.13 4.11 -22.38
C TRP A 131 6.27 5.10 -22.64
N HIS A 132 6.07 6.35 -22.23
CA HIS A 132 7.12 7.36 -22.03
C HIS A 132 7.65 7.26 -20.58
N THR A 133 8.84 7.80 -20.34
CA THR A 133 9.48 7.73 -19.02
C THR A 133 10.12 9.07 -18.65
N ALA A 134 9.88 9.52 -17.41
CA ALA A 134 10.56 10.65 -16.79
C ALA A 134 11.12 10.20 -15.43
N SER A 135 12.42 10.48 -15.19
CA SER A 135 13.13 10.03 -13.98
C SER A 135 13.45 11.20 -13.07
N GLY A 136 13.22 11.02 -11.78
CA GLY A 136 13.64 11.90 -10.68
C GLY A 136 14.60 11.19 -9.73
N PRO A 137 14.94 11.82 -8.60
CA PRO A 137 15.89 11.25 -7.64
C PRO A 137 15.46 9.90 -7.04
N ASN A 138 14.17 9.77 -6.68
CA ASN A 138 13.62 8.62 -5.96
C ASN A 138 12.35 8.07 -6.60
N ALA A 139 11.96 8.56 -7.78
CA ALA A 139 10.77 8.12 -8.50
C ALA A 139 11.01 8.14 -10.01
N VAL A 140 10.34 7.23 -10.71
CA VAL A 140 10.26 7.16 -12.17
C VAL A 140 8.80 7.14 -12.55
N VAL A 141 8.39 8.07 -13.40
CA VAL A 141 7.01 8.15 -13.89
C VAL A 141 6.95 7.59 -15.31
N HIS A 142 6.00 6.69 -15.54
CA HIS A 142 5.68 6.09 -16.83
C HIS A 142 4.28 6.55 -17.24
N TRP A 143 4.12 7.02 -18.48
CA TRP A 143 2.83 7.45 -19.01
C TRP A 143 2.74 7.22 -20.52
N TYR A 144 1.54 7.17 -21.07
CA TYR A 144 1.33 6.98 -22.51
C TYR A 144 0.40 8.04 -23.13
N ALA A 145 -0.26 8.85 -22.28
CA ALA A 145 -1.13 9.95 -22.72
C ALA A 145 -0.88 11.20 -21.87
N GLY A 146 -1.07 12.37 -22.47
CA GLY A 146 -0.68 13.65 -21.87
C GLY A 146 0.72 14.09 -22.31
N ASP A 147 1.13 15.25 -21.85
CA ASP A 147 2.42 15.87 -22.19
C ASP A 147 3.48 15.69 -21.08
N ALA A 148 4.68 16.22 -21.32
CA ALA A 148 5.75 16.17 -20.34
C ALA A 148 5.43 16.93 -19.04
N ALA A 149 4.60 17.98 -19.09
CA ALA A 149 4.20 18.74 -17.89
C ALA A 149 3.25 17.93 -17.00
N TYR A 150 2.40 17.09 -17.61
CA TYR A 150 1.57 16.12 -16.90
C TYR A 150 2.44 15.13 -16.10
N ALA A 151 3.44 14.51 -16.75
CA ALA A 151 4.35 13.59 -16.07
C ALA A 151 5.21 14.28 -15.00
N GLN A 152 5.68 15.49 -15.27
CA GLN A 152 6.45 16.28 -14.29
C GLN A 152 5.62 16.59 -13.04
N SER A 153 4.33 16.90 -13.21
CA SER A 153 3.44 17.14 -12.08
C SER A 153 3.33 15.91 -11.16
N ALA A 154 3.22 14.72 -11.73
CA ALA A 154 3.20 13.47 -10.96
C ALA A 154 4.54 13.22 -10.26
N LEU A 155 5.66 13.44 -10.95
CA LEU A 155 7.01 13.28 -10.40
C LEU A 155 7.27 14.21 -9.23
N ASP A 156 6.82 15.46 -9.32
CA ASP A 156 6.94 16.45 -8.25
C ASP A 156 6.12 16.05 -7.02
N VAL A 157 4.87 15.60 -7.22
CA VAL A 157 4.02 15.10 -6.11
C VAL A 157 4.66 13.89 -5.45
N ALA A 158 5.10 12.90 -6.25
CA ALA A 158 5.73 11.69 -5.74
C ALA A 158 6.99 11.98 -4.93
N THR A 159 7.88 12.85 -5.44
CA THR A 159 9.13 13.22 -4.78
C THR A 159 8.88 13.87 -3.43
N ARG A 160 7.93 14.82 -3.35
CA ARG A 160 7.58 15.48 -2.07
C ARG A 160 6.95 14.49 -1.10
N SER A 161 6.07 13.62 -1.58
CA SER A 161 5.35 12.66 -0.74
C SER A 161 6.29 11.60 -0.17
N LEU A 162 7.20 11.06 -0.97
CA LEU A 162 8.24 10.13 -0.51
C LEU A 162 9.10 10.73 0.61
N ALA A 163 9.52 11.99 0.45
CA ALA A 163 10.32 12.67 1.46
C ALA A 163 9.54 12.89 2.77
N ARG A 164 8.34 13.45 2.69
CA ARG A 164 7.51 13.79 3.84
C ARG A 164 7.04 12.55 4.61
N ILE A 165 6.45 11.58 3.91
CA ILE A 165 5.89 10.39 4.54
C ILE A 165 7.02 9.47 5.02
N GLY A 166 8.14 9.39 4.27
CA GLY A 166 9.33 8.65 4.69
C GLY A 166 9.93 9.18 5.99
N GLN A 167 9.95 10.51 6.17
CA GLN A 167 10.36 11.14 7.44
C GLN A 167 9.40 10.79 8.58
N GLU A 168 8.08 10.87 8.36
CA GLU A 168 7.06 10.54 9.37
C GLU A 168 7.17 9.09 9.83
N LEU A 169 7.32 8.15 8.89
CA LEU A 169 7.42 6.71 9.18
C LEU A 169 8.85 6.25 9.50
N ASN A 170 9.82 7.16 9.48
CA ASN A 170 11.25 6.86 9.64
C ASN A 170 11.73 5.73 8.71
N VAL A 171 11.35 5.80 7.44
CA VAL A 171 11.67 4.80 6.42
C VAL A 171 12.11 5.46 5.12
N THR A 172 12.98 4.78 4.39
CA THR A 172 13.40 5.18 3.04
C THR A 172 13.06 4.05 2.08
N SER A 173 12.52 4.38 0.92
CA SER A 173 12.32 3.39 -0.14
C SER A 173 13.67 2.84 -0.61
N PRO A 174 13.86 1.50 -0.73
CA PRO A 174 15.14 0.87 -1.07
C PRO A 174 15.57 1.09 -2.51
N SER A 175 14.64 1.45 -3.39
CA SER A 175 14.83 1.69 -4.83
C SER A 175 13.91 2.82 -5.29
N PRO A 176 14.13 3.41 -6.49
CA PRO A 176 13.18 4.35 -7.06
C PRO A 176 11.78 3.74 -7.16
N LEU A 177 10.76 4.54 -6.81
CA LEU A 177 9.36 4.17 -6.97
C LEU A 177 8.95 4.32 -8.43
N HIS A 178 8.32 3.31 -9.02
CA HIS A 178 7.80 3.35 -10.38
C HIS A 178 6.30 3.70 -10.36
N LEU A 179 5.92 4.85 -10.95
CA LEU A 179 4.53 5.28 -11.11
C LEU A 179 4.09 5.05 -12.55
N TYR A 180 3.05 4.25 -12.76
CA TYR A 180 2.42 4.02 -14.05
C TYR A 180 1.10 4.76 -14.11
N LEU A 181 1.05 5.82 -14.95
CA LEU A 181 -0.11 6.70 -15.13
C LEU A 181 -0.98 6.17 -16.26
N TYR A 182 -2.12 5.60 -15.91
CA TYR A 182 -3.15 5.20 -16.86
C TYR A 182 -4.08 6.37 -17.19
N ALA A 183 -4.41 6.56 -18.46
CA ALA A 183 -5.24 7.67 -18.90
C ALA A 183 -6.72 7.49 -18.56
N SER A 184 -7.14 6.28 -18.19
CA SER A 184 -8.51 5.98 -17.80
C SER A 184 -8.57 4.86 -16.76
N THR A 185 -9.67 4.82 -16.02
CA THR A 185 -9.98 3.73 -15.09
C THR A 185 -10.12 2.38 -15.81
N ASP A 186 -10.70 2.37 -17.01
CA ASP A 186 -10.85 1.16 -17.82
C ASP A 186 -9.49 0.57 -18.22
N ASP A 187 -8.53 1.41 -18.60
CA ASP A 187 -7.17 0.97 -18.93
C ASP A 187 -6.46 0.38 -17.71
N LEU A 188 -6.58 1.03 -16.54
CA LEU A 188 -6.06 0.54 -15.28
C LEU A 188 -6.72 -0.80 -14.90
N HIS A 189 -8.04 -0.88 -14.93
CA HIS A 189 -8.77 -2.10 -14.62
C HIS A 189 -8.38 -3.25 -15.55
N GLY A 190 -8.15 -2.97 -16.83
CA GLY A 190 -7.62 -3.95 -17.77
C GLY A 190 -6.23 -4.48 -17.42
N ALA A 191 -5.44 -3.73 -16.63
CA ALA A 191 -4.16 -4.20 -16.09
C ALA A 191 -4.32 -5.01 -14.80
N LEU A 192 -5.34 -4.72 -13.99
CA LEU A 192 -5.54 -5.30 -12.66
C LEU A 192 -6.42 -6.57 -12.67
N LEU A 193 -6.85 -7.06 -13.84
CA LEU A 193 -7.65 -8.28 -13.96
C LEU A 193 -6.93 -9.50 -13.30
N PRO A 194 -7.67 -10.37 -12.59
CA PRO A 194 -9.11 -10.46 -12.35
C PRO A 194 -9.62 -9.81 -11.05
N ARG A 195 -8.82 -8.97 -10.37
CA ARG A 195 -9.12 -8.40 -9.06
C ARG A 195 -9.86 -7.06 -9.15
N GLN A 196 -10.90 -6.97 -9.96
CA GLN A 196 -11.68 -5.74 -10.08
C GLN A 196 -12.41 -5.38 -8.78
N ARG A 197 -12.08 -4.22 -8.23
CA ARG A 197 -12.99 -3.45 -7.37
C ARG A 197 -13.35 -2.19 -8.17
N GLU A 198 -14.61 -1.98 -8.45
CA GLU A 198 -15.13 -0.96 -9.38
C GLU A 198 -14.73 0.49 -9.02
N TRP A 199 -14.27 0.76 -7.79
CA TRP A 199 -13.91 2.11 -7.30
C TRP A 199 -12.42 2.35 -7.11
N ILE A 200 -11.54 1.43 -7.54
CA ILE A 200 -10.09 1.60 -7.35
C ILE A 200 -9.55 2.56 -8.42
N GLY A 201 -9.10 3.74 -7.98
CA GLY A 201 -8.37 4.71 -8.81
C GLY A 201 -6.86 4.48 -8.84
N GLY A 202 -6.34 3.60 -7.98
CA GLY A 202 -4.93 3.22 -7.87
C GLY A 202 -4.74 1.88 -7.19
N GLU A 203 -3.58 1.28 -7.40
CA GLU A 203 -3.13 0.05 -6.75
C GLU A 203 -1.63 0.16 -6.47
N ALA A 204 -1.25 -0.08 -5.22
CA ALA A 204 0.14 -0.18 -4.80
C ALA A 204 0.62 -1.63 -4.87
N PHE A 205 1.79 -1.85 -5.48
CA PHE A 205 2.54 -3.10 -5.45
C PHE A 205 3.85 -2.90 -4.69
N PRO A 206 3.82 -2.94 -3.36
CA PRO A 206 4.98 -2.60 -2.53
C PRO A 206 6.19 -3.51 -2.78
N GLU A 207 5.96 -4.80 -3.09
CA GLU A 207 7.01 -5.76 -3.37
C GLU A 207 7.79 -5.42 -4.66
N LEU A 208 7.13 -4.73 -5.60
CA LEU A 208 7.71 -4.25 -6.86
C LEU A 208 8.18 -2.80 -6.77
N ASN A 209 7.90 -2.13 -5.64
CA ASN A 209 8.04 -0.69 -5.49
C ASN A 209 7.37 0.09 -6.65
N ALA A 210 6.13 -0.29 -6.97
CA ALA A 210 5.38 0.23 -8.10
C ALA A 210 3.96 0.66 -7.70
N LEU A 211 3.49 1.73 -8.34
CA LEU A 211 2.11 2.24 -8.26
C LEU A 211 1.50 2.27 -9.65
N LEU A 212 0.29 1.76 -9.77
CA LEU A 212 -0.53 1.91 -10.96
C LEU A 212 -1.72 2.79 -10.61
N ILE A 213 -1.88 3.93 -11.27
CA ILE A 213 -2.94 4.88 -10.96
C ILE A 213 -3.62 5.39 -12.22
N ALA A 214 -4.95 5.57 -12.17
CA ALA A 214 -5.73 6.15 -13.23
C ALA A 214 -5.89 7.66 -12.99
N VAL A 215 -5.22 8.45 -13.81
CA VAL A 215 -5.36 9.91 -13.82
C VAL A 215 -5.55 10.37 -15.26
N PRO A 216 -6.78 10.67 -15.71
CA PRO A 216 -6.99 11.20 -17.04
C PRO A 216 -6.23 12.52 -17.23
N PRO A 217 -5.48 12.71 -18.35
CA PRO A 217 -4.74 13.94 -18.61
C PRO A 217 -5.67 15.08 -19.11
N THR A 218 -6.70 15.38 -18.31
CA THR A 218 -7.70 16.42 -18.56
C THR A 218 -7.52 17.59 -17.60
N GLU A 219 -8.28 18.66 -17.76
CA GLU A 219 -8.24 19.79 -16.84
C GLU A 219 -8.47 19.33 -15.39
N GLY A 220 -7.64 19.79 -14.47
CA GLY A 220 -7.72 19.43 -13.06
C GLY A 220 -6.98 18.15 -12.66
N TYR A 221 -6.25 17.47 -13.56
CA TYR A 221 -5.50 16.24 -13.24
C TYR A 221 -4.56 16.41 -12.04
N THR A 222 -4.02 17.61 -11.82
CA THR A 222 -3.13 17.89 -10.69
C THR A 222 -3.82 17.73 -9.33
N LEU A 223 -5.13 17.98 -9.25
CA LEU A 223 -5.91 17.77 -8.02
C LEU A 223 -6.04 16.29 -7.70
N PHE A 224 -6.27 15.45 -8.72
CA PHE A 224 -6.31 14.00 -8.56
C PHE A 224 -4.95 13.45 -8.15
N MET A 225 -3.86 13.89 -8.82
CA MET A 225 -2.50 13.46 -8.47
C MET A 225 -2.14 13.79 -7.02
N ARG A 226 -2.52 14.98 -6.53
CA ARG A 226 -2.26 15.42 -5.16
C ARG A 226 -3.07 14.67 -4.10
N ARG A 227 -4.10 13.95 -4.49
CA ARG A 227 -4.82 13.03 -3.60
C ARG A 227 -4.28 11.62 -3.71
N ILE A 228 -4.32 11.02 -4.89
CA ILE A 228 -4.08 9.59 -5.06
C ILE A 228 -2.60 9.21 -4.91
N ILE A 229 -1.65 10.01 -5.40
CA ILE A 229 -0.23 9.65 -5.33
C ILE A 229 0.28 9.56 -3.88
N PRO A 230 0.03 10.55 -2.99
CA PRO A 230 0.46 10.45 -1.59
C PRO A 230 -0.26 9.33 -0.84
N HIS A 231 -1.53 9.05 -1.16
CA HIS A 231 -2.30 7.95 -0.61
C HIS A 231 -1.60 6.61 -0.87
N GLU A 232 -1.35 6.30 -2.14
CA GLU A 232 -0.72 5.05 -2.55
C GLU A 232 0.75 4.94 -2.10
N ILE A 233 1.51 6.04 -2.09
CA ILE A 233 2.87 6.08 -1.55
C ILE A 233 2.88 5.71 -0.06
N THR A 234 1.84 6.07 0.69
CA THR A 234 1.73 5.70 2.11
C THR A 234 1.70 4.18 2.27
N HIS A 235 0.97 3.44 1.43
CA HIS A 235 0.94 1.98 1.46
C HIS A 235 2.31 1.36 1.12
N ILE A 236 3.03 1.91 0.14
CA ILE A 236 4.40 1.48 -0.19
C ILE A 236 5.34 1.67 1.02
N LEU A 237 5.32 2.85 1.62
CA LEU A 237 6.21 3.17 2.74
C LEU A 237 5.83 2.41 4.02
N LEU A 238 4.54 2.16 4.28
CA LEU A 238 4.08 1.28 5.37
C LEU A 238 4.59 -0.15 5.20
N TYR A 239 4.57 -0.68 3.98
CA TYR A 239 5.15 -2.00 3.69
C TYR A 239 6.63 -2.04 4.05
N HIS A 240 7.41 -1.05 3.66
CA HIS A 240 8.84 -0.98 3.98
C HIS A 240 9.07 -0.73 5.47
N ALA A 241 8.29 0.14 6.12
CA ALA A 241 8.38 0.43 7.55
C ALA A 241 8.08 -0.80 8.42
N THR A 242 7.25 -1.71 7.91
CA THR A 242 6.88 -2.96 8.61
C THR A 242 7.72 -4.17 8.19
N GLY A 243 8.74 -3.98 7.33
CA GLY A 243 9.54 -5.08 6.80
C GLY A 243 8.71 -6.13 6.03
N GLY A 244 7.67 -5.70 5.32
CA GLY A 244 6.74 -6.56 4.58
C GLY A 244 5.54 -7.05 5.39
N ALA A 245 5.46 -6.74 6.68
CA ALA A 245 4.38 -7.21 7.55
C ALA A 245 3.14 -6.28 7.57
N VAL A 246 2.91 -5.48 6.51
CA VAL A 246 1.83 -4.49 6.43
C VAL A 246 0.44 -5.07 6.69
N ALA A 247 0.21 -6.34 6.39
CA ALA A 247 -1.05 -7.03 6.67
C ALA A 247 -1.38 -7.12 8.18
N ARG A 248 -0.42 -6.84 9.07
CA ARG A 248 -0.63 -6.77 10.52
C ARG A 248 -1.10 -5.39 10.98
N VAL A 249 -0.89 -4.36 10.16
CA VAL A 249 -1.35 -2.99 10.47
C VAL A 249 -2.87 -2.95 10.30
N PRO A 250 -3.63 -2.55 11.33
CA PRO A 250 -5.08 -2.53 11.23
C PRO A 250 -5.55 -1.51 10.20
N PRO A 251 -6.69 -1.77 9.53
CA PRO A 251 -7.21 -0.90 8.48
C PRO A 251 -7.37 0.56 8.89
N TRP A 252 -7.80 0.85 10.12
CA TRP A 252 -7.93 2.24 10.56
C TRP A 252 -6.59 3.01 10.52
N LEU A 253 -5.49 2.35 10.85
CA LEU A 253 -4.16 2.98 10.83
C LEU A 253 -3.61 3.04 9.41
N ASN A 254 -3.75 1.97 8.64
CA ASN A 254 -3.28 1.88 7.25
C ASN A 254 -3.99 2.91 6.35
N GLU A 255 -5.32 2.82 6.26
CA GLU A 255 -6.15 3.70 5.42
C GLU A 255 -6.22 5.13 5.99
N GLY A 256 -6.26 5.23 7.32
CA GLY A 256 -6.24 6.53 7.99
C GLY A 256 -4.98 7.34 7.69
N LEU A 257 -3.81 6.69 7.71
CA LEU A 257 -2.53 7.32 7.32
C LEU A 257 -2.52 7.68 5.84
N ALA A 258 -2.96 6.78 4.96
CA ALA A 258 -3.03 7.03 3.53
C ALA A 258 -3.90 8.26 3.24
N THR A 259 -5.11 8.34 3.83
CA THR A 259 -6.03 9.48 3.66
C THR A 259 -5.50 10.78 4.28
N VAL A 260 -4.85 10.72 5.44
CA VAL A 260 -4.29 11.93 6.08
C VAL A 260 -3.09 12.47 5.30
N ASN A 261 -2.39 11.61 4.59
CA ASN A 261 -1.24 11.99 3.77
C ASN A 261 -1.60 12.55 2.40
N GLU A 262 -2.87 12.47 1.97
CA GLU A 262 -3.35 13.22 0.80
C GLU A 262 -3.05 14.72 0.98
N GLU A 263 -2.53 15.37 -0.09
CA GLU A 263 -2.25 16.82 -0.04
C GLU A 263 -3.54 17.66 -0.05
N LEU A 264 -4.64 17.08 -0.53
CA LEU A 264 -5.95 17.71 -0.60
C LEU A 264 -6.96 16.83 0.15
N PRO A 265 -7.47 17.28 1.31
CA PRO A 265 -8.46 16.53 2.06
C PRO A 265 -9.77 16.41 1.27
N ASP A 266 -10.47 15.30 1.46
CA ASP A 266 -11.82 15.13 0.93
C ASP A 266 -12.80 16.01 1.72
N PRO A 267 -13.44 17.00 1.07
CA PRO A 267 -14.41 17.86 1.76
C PRO A 267 -15.65 17.10 2.21
N GLU A 268 -16.02 16.01 1.54
CA GLU A 268 -17.19 15.19 1.90
C GLU A 268 -16.92 14.35 3.17
N ALA A 269 -15.67 13.94 3.39
CA ALA A 269 -15.31 13.14 4.57
C ALA A 269 -15.66 13.84 5.90
N ALA A 270 -15.48 15.17 5.96
CA ALA A 270 -15.83 15.96 7.13
C ALA A 270 -17.37 15.98 7.37
N LEU A 271 -18.16 16.07 6.30
CA LEU A 271 -19.61 16.05 6.37
C LEU A 271 -20.11 14.68 6.81
N VAL A 272 -19.63 13.61 6.19
CA VAL A 272 -19.97 12.21 6.55
C VAL A 272 -19.71 11.95 8.03
N LEU A 273 -18.56 12.42 8.54
CA LEU A 273 -18.18 12.26 9.93
C LEU A 273 -19.08 13.06 10.89
N GLN A 274 -19.42 14.29 10.50
CA GLN A 274 -20.29 15.16 11.29
C GLN A 274 -21.71 14.59 11.38
N ASP A 275 -22.27 14.13 10.27
CA ASP A 275 -23.61 13.51 10.23
C ASP A 275 -23.65 12.24 11.08
N ALA A 276 -22.63 11.36 10.92
CA ALA A 276 -22.54 10.15 11.72
C ALA A 276 -22.39 10.42 13.22
N LEU A 277 -21.68 11.49 13.60
CA LEU A 277 -21.58 11.91 15.01
C LEU A 277 -22.94 12.40 15.56
N GLN A 278 -23.71 13.19 14.77
CA GLN A 278 -25.00 13.70 15.18
C GLN A 278 -26.07 12.62 15.31
N GLU A 279 -26.01 11.60 14.48
CA GLU A 279 -26.94 10.50 14.42
C GLU A 279 -26.53 9.27 15.25
N ASP A 280 -25.44 9.39 16.02
CA ASP A 280 -24.83 8.29 16.81
C ASP A 280 -24.52 7.03 15.97
N ARG A 281 -24.10 7.23 14.70
CA ARG A 281 -23.79 6.16 13.75
C ARG A 281 -22.29 5.90 13.60
N LEU A 282 -21.45 6.48 14.47
CA LEU A 282 -20.00 6.21 14.43
C LEU A 282 -19.72 4.75 14.69
N LEU A 283 -18.90 4.14 13.83
CA LEU A 283 -18.44 2.78 14.01
C LEU A 283 -17.58 2.67 15.28
N PRO A 284 -17.69 1.61 16.05
CA PRO A 284 -16.84 1.40 17.22
C PRO A 284 -15.39 1.17 16.77
N LEU A 285 -14.41 1.72 17.48
CA LEU A 285 -12.99 1.63 17.14
C LEU A 285 -12.48 0.19 17.07
N ASP A 286 -13.02 -0.71 17.91
CA ASP A 286 -12.69 -2.13 17.85
C ASP A 286 -13.09 -2.76 16.50
N GLY A 287 -14.20 -2.32 15.91
CA GLY A 287 -14.61 -2.73 14.57
C GLY A 287 -13.66 -2.23 13.47
N LEU A 288 -13.08 -1.05 13.64
CA LEU A 288 -12.10 -0.48 12.70
C LEU A 288 -10.72 -1.15 12.80
N CYS A 289 -10.46 -1.95 13.84
CA CYS A 289 -9.28 -2.81 13.93
C CYS A 289 -9.36 -4.03 12.99
N GLY A 290 -10.57 -4.42 12.59
CA GLY A 290 -10.84 -5.51 11.65
C GLY A 290 -11.04 -5.03 10.22
N THR A 291 -11.60 -5.90 9.38
CA THR A 291 -11.91 -5.57 7.98
C THR A 291 -12.99 -4.50 7.90
N PHE A 292 -12.79 -3.52 7.05
CA PHE A 292 -13.79 -2.48 6.79
C PHE A 292 -15.07 -3.07 6.18
N PRO A 293 -16.24 -2.45 6.44
CA PRO A 293 -17.49 -2.87 5.84
C PRO A 293 -17.42 -2.88 4.31
N SER A 294 -18.11 -3.85 3.68
CA SER A 294 -18.23 -3.93 2.21
C SER A 294 -19.27 -2.98 1.64
N ASP A 295 -20.19 -2.49 2.47
CA ASP A 295 -21.15 -1.47 2.08
C ASP A 295 -20.46 -0.14 1.84
N ALA A 296 -20.78 0.52 0.72
CA ALA A 296 -20.07 1.71 0.26
C ALA A 296 -20.22 2.92 1.21
N GLU A 297 -21.38 3.10 1.83
CA GLU A 297 -21.61 4.20 2.77
C GLU A 297 -20.85 3.98 4.09
N GLN A 298 -20.93 2.77 4.63
CA GLN A 298 -20.19 2.39 5.84
C GLN A 298 -18.67 2.37 5.60
N ALA A 299 -18.21 1.93 4.42
CA ALA A 299 -16.80 1.99 4.05
C ALA A 299 -16.31 3.45 4.01
N ARG A 300 -17.07 4.37 3.39
CA ARG A 300 -16.74 5.81 3.37
C ARG A 300 -16.66 6.39 4.78
N LEU A 301 -17.60 6.01 5.66
CA LEU A 301 -17.55 6.40 7.06
C LEU A 301 -16.30 5.84 7.77
N ALA A 302 -15.93 4.57 7.52
CA ALA A 302 -14.75 3.97 8.10
C ALA A 302 -13.47 4.70 7.69
N TYR A 303 -13.32 5.09 6.41
CA TYR A 303 -12.21 5.91 5.91
C TYR A 303 -12.17 7.28 6.60
N ALA A 304 -13.32 7.99 6.66
CA ALA A 304 -13.41 9.30 7.30
C ALA A 304 -13.06 9.24 8.79
N GLN A 305 -13.56 8.22 9.51
CA GLN A 305 -13.26 7.99 10.92
C GLN A 305 -11.77 7.69 11.12
N SER A 306 -11.19 6.81 10.29
CA SER A 306 -9.79 6.42 10.35
C SER A 306 -8.86 7.61 10.16
N ALA A 307 -9.12 8.44 9.15
CA ALA A 307 -8.36 9.67 8.91
C ALA A 307 -8.48 10.65 10.10
N SER A 308 -9.68 10.80 10.66
CA SER A 308 -9.90 11.66 11.82
C SER A 308 -9.17 11.13 13.07
N LEU A 309 -9.20 9.81 13.29
CA LEU A 309 -8.50 9.16 14.40
C LEU A 309 -6.98 9.31 14.29
N VAL A 310 -6.42 9.11 13.08
CA VAL A 310 -4.99 9.32 12.85
C VAL A 310 -4.59 10.78 13.09
N ARG A 311 -5.39 11.76 12.64
CA ARG A 311 -5.16 13.19 12.98
C ARG A 311 -5.19 13.41 14.47
N PHE A 312 -6.18 12.86 15.18
CA PHE A 312 -6.28 12.95 16.63
C PHE A 312 -5.02 12.40 17.32
N VAL A 313 -4.55 11.21 16.92
CA VAL A 313 -3.33 10.63 17.48
C VAL A 313 -2.12 11.51 17.18
N ARG A 314 -1.99 12.03 15.95
CA ARG A 314 -0.90 12.93 15.56
C ARG A 314 -0.91 14.24 16.37
N ASP A 315 -2.07 14.86 16.56
CA ASP A 315 -2.23 16.15 17.24
C ASP A 315 -1.96 16.06 18.75
N PHE A 316 -2.36 14.95 19.40
CA PHE A 316 -2.28 14.83 20.86
C PHE A 316 -1.11 13.98 21.35
N TYR A 317 -0.60 13.03 20.55
CA TYR A 317 0.48 12.13 20.92
C TYR A 317 1.73 12.28 20.06
N GLY A 318 1.64 13.09 18.98
CA GLY A 318 2.76 13.42 18.09
C GLY A 318 3.00 12.36 16.99
N GLU A 319 3.84 12.75 16.01
CA GLU A 319 4.20 11.87 14.87
C GLU A 319 4.92 10.59 15.31
N GLN A 320 5.72 10.67 16.39
CA GLN A 320 6.42 9.50 16.94
C GLN A 320 5.46 8.42 17.43
N ALA A 321 4.26 8.78 17.90
CA ALA A 321 3.25 7.83 18.28
C ALA A 321 2.72 7.03 17.07
N ILE A 322 2.59 7.67 15.92
CA ILE A 322 2.22 7.00 14.65
C ILE A 322 3.27 5.95 14.27
N ALA A 323 4.55 6.35 14.21
CA ALA A 323 5.64 5.41 13.90
C ALA A 323 5.72 4.28 14.93
N GLY A 324 5.48 4.58 16.21
CA GLY A 324 5.43 3.59 17.29
C GLY A 324 4.29 2.58 17.12
N LEU A 325 3.09 3.03 16.73
CA LEU A 325 1.96 2.14 16.45
C LEU A 325 2.25 1.23 15.25
N VAL A 326 2.81 1.77 14.17
CA VAL A 326 3.20 0.99 12.98
C VAL A 326 4.21 -0.10 13.38
N SER A 327 5.25 0.27 14.13
CA SER A 327 6.27 -0.70 14.62
C SER A 327 5.67 -1.76 15.54
N ALA A 328 4.80 -1.39 16.48
CA ALA A 328 4.15 -2.34 17.38
C ALA A 328 3.31 -3.38 16.62
N HIS A 329 2.62 -2.96 15.55
CA HIS A 329 1.88 -3.88 14.70
C HIS A 329 2.81 -4.77 13.85
N ALA A 330 3.90 -4.22 13.32
CA ALA A 330 4.92 -5.00 12.61
C ALA A 330 5.49 -6.13 13.51
N ASP A 331 5.70 -5.85 14.80
CA ASP A 331 6.12 -6.80 15.84
C ASP A 331 5.03 -7.84 16.21
N GLY A 332 3.84 -7.75 15.58
CA GLY A 332 2.74 -8.70 15.79
C GLY A 332 1.82 -8.39 16.96
N MET A 333 1.84 -7.17 17.50
CA MET A 333 0.89 -6.78 18.53
C MET A 333 -0.52 -6.66 17.99
N SER A 334 -1.49 -7.04 18.82
CA SER A 334 -2.89 -6.78 18.53
C SER A 334 -3.20 -5.28 18.54
N CYS A 335 -4.30 -4.87 17.92
CA CYS A 335 -4.77 -3.48 17.91
C CYS A 335 -4.83 -2.88 19.33
N ARG A 336 -5.43 -3.60 20.28
CA ARG A 336 -5.50 -3.20 21.70
C ARG A 336 -4.12 -3.09 22.34
N GLY A 337 -3.26 -4.09 22.11
CA GLY A 337 -1.93 -4.12 22.71
C GLY A 337 -1.00 -3.02 22.20
N ALA A 338 -1.10 -2.67 20.92
CA ALA A 338 -0.33 -1.57 20.33
C ALA A 338 -0.76 -0.20 20.89
N VAL A 339 -2.07 0.03 21.02
CA VAL A 339 -2.62 1.26 21.62
C VAL A 339 -2.19 1.39 23.09
N ASP A 340 -2.33 0.32 23.88
CA ASP A 340 -1.91 0.32 25.29
C ASP A 340 -0.40 0.59 25.43
N ARG A 341 0.44 -0.11 24.68
CA ARG A 341 1.90 0.03 24.75
C ARG A 341 2.40 1.41 24.33
N VAL A 342 1.84 1.97 23.25
CA VAL A 342 2.37 3.18 22.63
C VAL A 342 1.73 4.44 23.19
N LEU A 343 0.41 4.44 23.41
CA LEU A 343 -0.33 5.60 23.88
C LEU A 343 -0.59 5.59 25.39
N GLY A 344 -0.39 4.45 26.07
CA GLY A 344 -0.68 4.29 27.50
C GLY A 344 -2.18 4.32 27.81
N LEU A 345 -3.03 3.94 26.86
CA LEU A 345 -4.49 3.98 26.96
C LEU A 345 -5.10 2.64 26.56
N SER A 346 -6.26 2.30 27.13
CA SER A 346 -7.07 1.25 26.52
C SER A 346 -7.69 1.71 25.19
N LEU A 347 -8.09 0.77 24.35
CA LEU A 347 -8.76 1.08 23.07
C LEU A 347 -10.06 1.84 23.29
N GLU A 348 -10.80 1.51 24.36
CA GLU A 348 -12.04 2.19 24.75
C GLU A 348 -11.79 3.64 25.22
N GLN A 349 -10.69 3.87 25.91
CA GLN A 349 -10.27 5.22 26.30
C GLN A 349 -9.88 6.06 25.08
N LEU A 350 -9.16 5.45 24.12
CA LEU A 350 -8.82 6.11 22.86
C LEU A 350 -10.08 6.49 22.09
N ASP A 351 -11.05 5.57 21.94
CA ASP A 351 -12.34 5.83 21.27
C ASP A 351 -13.10 6.95 21.97
N SER A 352 -13.23 6.91 23.30
CA SER A 352 -13.91 7.94 24.08
C SER A 352 -13.26 9.33 23.95
N ASN A 353 -11.92 9.39 24.01
CA ASN A 353 -11.18 10.64 23.88
C ASN A 353 -11.32 11.22 22.46
N TRP A 354 -11.23 10.38 21.44
CA TRP A 354 -11.43 10.80 20.06
C TRP A 354 -12.88 11.29 19.79
N ARG A 355 -13.91 10.61 20.29
CA ARG A 355 -15.32 11.07 20.17
C ARG A 355 -15.54 12.41 20.87
N ALA A 356 -14.93 12.62 22.04
CA ALA A 356 -14.96 13.91 22.71
C ALA A 356 -14.27 15.02 21.89
N TYR A 357 -13.15 14.71 21.25
CA TYR A 357 -12.47 15.61 20.33
C TYR A 357 -13.35 15.98 19.14
N LEU A 358 -14.04 15.03 18.51
CA LEU A 358 -14.99 15.29 17.43
C LEU A 358 -16.14 16.19 17.89
N GLY A 359 -16.73 15.89 19.04
CA GLY A 359 -17.81 16.68 19.62
C GLY A 359 -17.39 18.14 19.88
N ALA A 360 -16.14 18.34 20.30
CA ALA A 360 -15.58 19.68 20.51
C ALA A 360 -15.36 20.47 19.21
N GLN A 361 -15.29 19.83 18.06
CA GLN A 361 -15.11 20.46 16.74
C GLN A 361 -16.45 20.83 16.06
N THR A 362 -17.59 20.45 16.66
CA THR A 362 -18.91 20.79 16.07
C THR A 362 -19.13 22.30 16.03
N PRO A 363 -19.89 22.82 15.03
CA PRO A 363 -20.25 24.24 14.96
C PRO A 363 -20.95 24.73 16.24
N GLN A 364 -21.80 23.88 16.85
CA GLN A 364 -22.48 24.18 18.10
C GLN A 364 -21.47 24.39 19.26
N ALA A 365 -20.50 23.49 19.39
CA ALA A 365 -19.44 23.63 20.41
C ALA A 365 -18.57 24.87 20.17
N ALA A 366 -18.31 25.22 18.91
CA ALA A 366 -17.60 26.45 18.56
C ALA A 366 -18.40 27.71 18.97
N LEU A 367 -19.71 27.74 18.68
CA LEU A 367 -20.62 28.83 19.11
C LEU A 367 -20.67 28.94 20.62
N TRP A 368 -20.82 27.83 21.35
CA TRP A 368 -20.81 27.84 22.82
C TRP A 368 -19.50 28.35 23.39
N ARG A 369 -18.33 27.94 22.85
CA ARG A 369 -17.03 28.46 23.28
C ARG A 369 -16.88 29.96 23.05
N ALA A 370 -17.38 30.46 21.91
CA ALA A 370 -17.37 31.90 21.62
C ALA A 370 -18.36 32.67 22.49
N ALA A 371 -19.56 32.13 22.78
CA ALA A 371 -20.58 32.79 23.55
C ALA A 371 -20.38 32.69 25.08
N ALA A 372 -19.79 31.59 25.57
CA ALA A 372 -19.65 31.34 27.02
C ALA A 372 -19.01 32.47 27.82
N PRO A 373 -17.88 33.13 27.38
CA PRO A 373 -17.30 34.25 28.12
C PRO A 373 -18.28 35.43 28.27
N TRP A 374 -19.03 35.73 27.22
CA TRP A 374 -20.00 36.81 27.21
C TRP A 374 -21.21 36.49 28.09
N LEU A 375 -21.71 35.26 28.06
CA LEU A 375 -22.76 34.79 28.94
C LEU A 375 -22.37 34.86 30.42
N LEU A 376 -21.15 34.47 30.74
CA LEU A 376 -20.58 34.57 32.10
C LEU A 376 -20.51 36.03 32.55
N LEU A 377 -20.07 36.95 31.66
CA LEU A 377 -20.04 38.38 31.94
C LEU A 377 -21.43 38.94 32.21
N VAL A 378 -22.44 38.58 31.37
CA VAL A 378 -23.83 39.04 31.56
C VAL A 378 -24.40 38.48 32.85
N LEU A 379 -24.23 37.19 33.12
CA LEU A 379 -24.73 36.58 34.35
C LEU A 379 -24.03 37.12 35.60
N GLY A 380 -22.71 37.29 35.53
CA GLY A 380 -21.91 37.87 36.62
C GLY A 380 -22.31 39.31 36.90
N SER A 381 -22.49 40.14 35.86
CA SER A 381 -22.97 41.52 36.01
C SER A 381 -24.40 41.59 36.58
N GLY A 382 -25.29 40.71 36.10
CA GLY A 382 -26.65 40.62 36.64
C GLY A 382 -26.69 40.23 38.12
N LEU A 383 -25.84 39.26 38.50
CA LEU A 383 -25.71 38.86 39.90
C LEU A 383 -25.17 39.99 40.78
N MET A 384 -24.17 40.74 40.32
CA MET A 384 -23.61 41.91 41.02
C MET A 384 -24.68 42.99 41.21
N ILE A 385 -25.51 43.26 40.19
CA ILE A 385 -26.61 44.22 40.26
C ILE A 385 -27.67 43.76 41.30
N LEU A 386 -28.03 42.48 41.28
CA LEU A 386 -28.97 41.93 42.27
C LEU A 386 -28.42 42.02 43.67
N LEU A 387 -27.17 41.64 43.90
CA LEU A 387 -26.49 41.80 45.20
C LEU A 387 -26.44 43.28 45.66
N TYR A 388 -26.19 44.19 44.75
CA TYR A 388 -26.15 45.63 45.04
C TYR A 388 -27.54 46.14 45.44
N LEU A 389 -28.62 45.72 44.77
CA LEU A 389 -29.99 46.12 45.06
C LEU A 389 -30.52 45.54 46.40
N ASP A 390 -30.13 44.30 46.72
CA ASP A 390 -30.54 43.64 47.97
C ASP A 390 -29.61 43.92 49.16
N LEU A 391 -28.41 44.47 48.95
CA LEU A 391 -27.47 44.79 50.01
C LEU A 391 -28.00 45.75 51.07
N PRO A 392 -28.82 46.81 50.75
CA PRO A 392 -29.46 47.65 51.74
C PRO A 392 -30.47 46.92 52.60
N ALA A 393 -31.19 45.95 52.03
CA ALA A 393 -32.17 45.11 52.74
C ALA A 393 -31.47 44.10 53.66
N LEU A 394 -30.37 43.48 53.22
CA LEU A 394 -29.53 42.54 53.96
C LEU A 394 -28.78 43.20 55.13
N LEU A 395 -28.33 44.44 54.94
CA LEU A 395 -27.60 45.22 55.95
C LEU A 395 -28.51 45.98 56.95
N GLY A 396 -29.86 45.85 56.84
CA GLY A 396 -30.82 46.48 57.77
C GLY A 396 -30.81 48.01 57.71
N LEU A 397 -30.27 48.60 56.68
CA LEU A 397 -30.24 50.06 56.46
C LEU A 397 -31.62 50.51 55.97
N ARG A 398 -32.68 50.53 56.88
CA ARG A 398 -33.95 51.18 56.62
C ARG A 398 -33.70 52.65 56.36
N THR A 399 -34.01 53.18 55.20
CA THR A 399 -34.12 54.62 54.93
C THR A 399 -35.20 55.16 55.84
N ARG A 400 -34.77 56.00 56.84
CA ARG A 400 -35.71 56.78 57.65
C ARG A 400 -36.52 57.69 56.68
N GLN A 401 -37.84 57.47 56.62
CA GLN A 401 -38.76 58.44 56.05
C GLN A 401 -38.60 59.73 56.80
N PRO A 402 -38.56 60.90 56.11
CA PRO A 402 -38.57 62.19 56.79
C PRO A 402 -39.93 62.35 57.55
N ALA A 403 -39.86 62.68 58.85
CA ALA A 403 -41.00 62.91 59.72
C ALA A 403 -41.85 64.06 59.14
N ASP A 404 -43.14 63.84 58.98
CA ASP A 404 -44.16 64.81 58.68
C ASP A 404 -44.09 65.93 59.75
N VAL A 405 -43.84 67.17 59.31
CA VAL A 405 -43.89 68.38 60.17
C VAL A 405 -45.33 68.75 60.33
N ASP A 406 -45.87 68.41 61.49
CA ASP A 406 -47.18 68.78 61.98
C ASP A 406 -47.46 70.32 61.91
N ALA A 407 -48.42 70.71 61.08
CA ALA A 407 -48.98 72.06 61.01
C ALA A 407 -49.91 72.28 62.24
N ARG A 408 -49.45 73.07 63.18
CA ARG A 408 -50.33 73.52 64.29
C ARG A 408 -51.28 74.53 63.77
N PRO A 409 -52.56 74.52 64.19
CA PRO A 409 -53.54 75.56 63.93
C PRO A 409 -53.34 76.71 64.92
N HIS A 410 -53.40 77.96 64.45
CA HIS A 410 -53.53 79.15 65.29
C HIS A 410 -54.93 79.41 65.61
N PRO A 411 -55.27 79.85 66.88
CA PRO A 411 -56.61 80.22 67.31
C PRO A 411 -56.82 81.71 67.07
N VAL A 412 -58.12 82.04 66.91
CA VAL A 412 -59.00 83.18 66.99
C VAL A 412 -59.57 83.56 65.66
#